data_7cd4f2f5ae9b9e3e79f5a3ce3e72f400
#
_entry.id   7cd4f2f5ae9b9e3e79f5a3ce3e72f400
#
_cell.length_a   1.000
_cell.length_b   1.000
_cell.length_c   1.000
_cell.angle_alpha   90.00
_cell.angle_beta   90.00
_cell.angle_gamma   90.00
#
_symmetry.space_group_name_H-M   'P 1'
#
loop_
_entity.id
_entity.type
_entity.pdbx_description
1 polymer ?
#
loop_
_entity_poly.entity_id
_entity_poly.type
_entity_poly.pdbx_seq_one_letter_code
_entity_poly.pdbx_strand_id
1 'polypeptide(L)'
;MNILFIILAFVISASIARLIIPRILLISLRKKLFDMPSERKVHKRAIPRLGGVSFFPTILLSSCGVFALRILMGYDVPALRAVYLLPECMFLVCGMTLLYLTGIADDLVGVRYRQKFVIQIICASFFPLAGLWINNFYGLFGLYALPAWIGMPFTVLLVVFVTNAIN
;
A
#
# COMPACT_ATOMS: atom_id res chain seq x y z
N MET A 1 5.46 -5.99 26.39
CA MET A 1 5.85 -6.98 25.38
C MET A 1 5.56 -6.56 23.95
N ASN A 2 4.38 -6.01 23.63
CA ASN A 2 4.08 -5.46 22.30
C ASN A 2 5.04 -4.33 21.85
N ILE A 3 5.57 -3.55 22.79
CA ILE A 3 6.52 -2.46 22.53
C ILE A 3 7.83 -2.97 21.91
N LEU A 4 8.32 -4.13 22.36
CA LEU A 4 9.54 -4.73 21.80
C LEU A 4 9.37 -5.06 20.31
N PHE A 5 8.25 -5.65 19.91
CA PHE A 5 7.98 -5.98 18.52
C PHE A 5 7.76 -4.73 17.66
N ILE A 6 7.20 -3.65 18.21
CA ILE A 6 7.08 -2.37 17.54
C ILE A 6 8.46 -1.76 17.28
N ILE A 7 9.32 -1.73 18.29
CA ILE A 7 10.71 -1.26 18.16
C ILE A 7 11.46 -2.11 17.14
N LEU A 8 11.32 -3.44 17.21
CA LEU A 8 11.96 -4.36 16.27
C LEU A 8 11.49 -4.11 14.83
N ALA A 9 10.19 -3.92 14.60
CA ALA A 9 9.66 -3.56 13.30
C ALA A 9 10.23 -2.25 12.76
N PHE A 10 10.34 -1.24 13.62
CA PHE A 10 10.96 0.04 13.28
C PHE A 10 12.43 -0.13 12.89
N VAL A 11 13.22 -0.83 13.70
CA VAL A 11 14.65 -1.06 13.42
C VAL A 11 14.86 -1.85 12.13
N ILE A 12 14.07 -2.90 11.92
CA ILE A 12 14.14 -3.70 10.68
C ILE A 12 13.77 -2.85 9.47
N SER A 13 12.65 -2.10 9.52
CA SER A 13 12.21 -1.27 8.41
C SER A 13 13.21 -0.15 8.10
N ALA A 14 13.76 0.51 9.11
CA ALA A 14 14.79 1.54 8.95
C ALA A 14 16.08 0.96 8.33
N SER A 15 16.49 -0.24 8.75
CA SER A 15 17.67 -0.92 8.20
C SER A 15 17.47 -1.31 6.74
N ILE A 16 16.32 -1.89 6.40
CA ILE A 16 15.98 -2.25 5.02
C ILE A 16 15.92 -0.99 4.14
N ALA A 17 15.23 0.06 4.60
CA ALA A 17 15.13 1.31 3.86
C ALA A 17 16.51 1.94 3.61
N ARG A 18 17.38 1.97 4.63
CA ARG A 18 18.74 2.48 4.53
C ARG A 18 19.60 1.74 3.50
N LEU A 19 19.36 0.44 3.32
CA LEU A 19 20.05 -0.38 2.33
C LEU A 19 19.49 -0.23 0.92
N ILE A 20 18.16 -0.15 0.78
CA ILE A 20 17.47 -0.17 -0.51
C ILE A 20 17.46 1.22 -1.16
N ILE A 21 17.14 2.29 -0.41
CA ILE A 21 16.96 3.64 -0.97
C ILE A 21 18.19 4.12 -1.75
N PRO A 22 19.44 4.05 -1.24
CA PRO A 22 20.59 4.51 -1.99
C PRO A 22 20.82 3.73 -3.29
N ARG A 23 20.51 2.42 -3.28
CA ARG A 23 20.64 1.57 -4.47
C ARG A 23 19.64 1.93 -5.55
N ILE A 24 18.37 2.17 -5.17
CA ILE A 24 17.34 2.63 -6.10
C ILE A 24 17.70 4.00 -6.67
N LEU A 25 18.19 4.91 -5.83
CA LEU A 25 18.64 6.24 -6.27
C LEU A 25 19.78 6.12 -7.31
N LEU A 26 20.78 5.28 -7.06
CA LEU A 26 21.87 5.02 -8.01
C LEU A 26 21.35 4.45 -9.34
N ILE A 27 20.37 3.55 -9.30
CA ILE A 27 19.76 2.99 -10.52
C ILE A 27 19.03 4.09 -11.29
N SER A 28 18.24 4.92 -10.60
CA SER A 28 17.52 6.04 -11.19
C SER A 28 18.47 7.04 -11.86
N LEU A 29 19.59 7.37 -11.20
CA LEU A 29 20.63 8.23 -11.73
C LEU A 29 21.29 7.61 -12.97
N ARG A 30 21.73 6.35 -12.90
CA ARG A 30 22.40 5.65 -14.01
C ARG A 30 21.50 5.48 -15.23
N LYS A 31 20.21 5.22 -15.01
CA LYS A 31 19.21 5.05 -16.09
C LYS A 31 18.57 6.35 -16.54
N LYS A 32 18.96 7.51 -15.97
CA LYS A 32 18.41 8.83 -16.27
C LYS A 32 16.88 8.88 -16.11
N LEU A 33 16.35 8.17 -15.12
CA LEU A 33 14.92 8.11 -14.82
C LEU A 33 14.54 9.29 -13.93
N PHE A 34 14.42 10.46 -14.54
CA PHE A 34 14.05 11.69 -13.86
C PHE A 34 12.68 12.17 -14.31
N ASP A 35 11.96 12.75 -13.39
CA ASP A 35 10.79 13.56 -13.70
C ASP A 35 11.24 15.00 -13.95
N MET A 36 11.08 15.45 -15.20
CA MET A 36 11.50 16.79 -15.60
C MET A 36 10.47 17.82 -15.15
N PRO A 37 10.92 19.01 -14.72
CA PRO A 37 10.03 20.11 -14.39
C PRO A 37 9.17 20.48 -15.59
N SER A 38 7.89 20.74 -15.36
CA SER A 38 6.97 21.32 -16.34
C SER A 38 6.10 22.36 -15.64
N GLU A 39 5.46 23.26 -16.40
CA GLU A 39 4.62 24.33 -15.86
C GLU A 39 3.47 23.84 -14.95
N ARG A 40 3.04 22.58 -15.15
CA ARG A 40 1.99 21.95 -14.35
C ARG A 40 2.50 21.26 -13.08
N LYS A 41 3.83 21.15 -12.88
CA LYS A 41 4.44 20.43 -11.78
C LYS A 41 4.97 21.36 -10.71
N VAL A 42 4.78 20.99 -9.47
CA VAL A 42 5.26 21.75 -8.30
C VAL A 42 6.80 21.78 -8.21
N HIS A 43 7.46 20.80 -8.83
CA HIS A 43 8.91 20.65 -8.73
C HIS A 43 9.67 21.52 -9.71
N LYS A 44 10.61 22.31 -9.17
CA LYS A 44 11.51 23.19 -9.94
C LYS A 44 12.81 22.49 -10.36
N ARG A 45 13.08 21.28 -9.88
CA ARG A 45 14.29 20.49 -10.18
C ARG A 45 13.90 19.10 -10.65
N ALA A 46 14.79 18.47 -11.43
CA ALA A 46 14.62 17.06 -11.82
C ALA A 46 14.66 16.16 -10.59
N ILE A 47 13.60 15.38 -10.39
CA ILE A 47 13.47 14.45 -9.25
C ILE A 47 13.60 13.03 -9.77
N PRO A 48 14.39 12.16 -9.11
CA PRO A 48 14.46 10.75 -9.48
C PRO A 48 13.07 10.09 -9.36
N ARG A 49 12.64 9.41 -10.41
CA ARG A 49 11.49 8.52 -10.36
C ARG A 49 11.80 7.36 -9.39
N LEU A 50 11.06 6.34 -9.28
CA LEU A 50 11.33 5.16 -8.45
C LEU A 50 11.49 5.42 -6.93
N GLY A 51 11.26 6.64 -6.42
CA GLY A 51 11.37 6.94 -4.99
C GLY A 51 10.45 6.07 -4.12
N GLY A 52 9.25 5.78 -4.60
CA GLY A 52 8.25 4.95 -3.93
C GLY A 52 8.54 3.44 -3.94
N VAL A 53 9.45 2.97 -4.81
CA VAL A 53 9.72 1.54 -5.00
C VAL A 53 10.24 0.85 -3.73
N SER A 54 10.88 1.59 -2.82
CA SER A 54 11.38 1.05 -1.56
C SER A 54 10.31 0.80 -0.51
N PHE A 55 9.17 1.52 -0.54
CA PHE A 55 8.20 1.50 0.56
C PHE A 55 7.49 0.16 0.71
N PHE A 56 6.93 -0.36 -0.38
CA PHE A 56 6.17 -1.61 -0.32
C PHE A 56 7.02 -2.81 0.15
N PRO A 57 8.21 -3.10 -0.44
CA PRO A 57 9.05 -4.21 0.04
C PRO A 57 9.49 -4.02 1.48
N THR A 58 9.80 -2.78 1.90
CA THR A 58 10.21 -2.49 3.27
C THR A 58 9.09 -2.79 4.26
N ILE A 59 7.87 -2.33 3.99
CA ILE A 59 6.70 -2.59 4.83
C ILE A 59 6.39 -4.08 4.86
N LEU A 60 6.38 -4.75 3.71
CA LEU A 60 6.06 -6.17 3.62
C LEU A 60 7.07 -7.03 4.38
N LEU A 61 8.37 -6.83 4.14
CA LEU A 61 9.42 -7.62 4.79
C LEU A 61 9.47 -7.37 6.30
N SER A 62 9.35 -6.12 6.75
CA SER A 62 9.38 -5.82 8.17
C SER A 62 8.15 -6.35 8.90
N SER A 63 6.96 -6.20 8.35
CA SER A 63 5.72 -6.68 8.97
C SER A 63 5.66 -8.20 8.99
N CYS A 64 5.92 -8.88 7.86
CA CYS A 64 5.94 -10.33 7.80
C CYS A 64 7.03 -10.94 8.69
N GLY A 65 8.23 -10.35 8.68
CA GLY A 65 9.35 -10.82 9.50
C GLY A 65 9.07 -10.72 10.99
N VAL A 66 8.56 -9.58 11.45
CA VAL A 66 8.20 -9.39 12.88
C VAL A 66 7.03 -10.28 13.28
N PHE A 67 6.04 -10.44 12.40
CA PHE A 67 4.89 -11.30 12.67
C PHE A 67 5.31 -12.77 12.77
N ALA A 68 6.19 -13.24 11.87
CA ALA A 68 6.75 -14.58 11.91
C ALA A 68 7.55 -14.82 13.19
N LEU A 69 8.43 -13.88 13.57
CA LEU A 69 9.20 -13.96 14.80
C LEU A 69 8.30 -14.02 16.03
N ARG A 70 7.22 -13.24 16.06
CA ARG A 70 6.26 -13.26 17.16
C ARG A 70 5.63 -14.64 17.33
N ILE A 71 5.24 -15.30 16.23
CA ILE A 71 4.67 -16.65 16.27
C ILE A 71 5.72 -17.66 16.74
N LEU A 72 6.94 -17.61 16.21
CA LEU A 72 8.03 -18.51 16.58
C LEU A 72 8.42 -18.39 18.06
N MET A 73 8.26 -17.21 18.64
CA MET A 73 8.49 -16.98 20.09
C MET A 73 7.33 -17.46 20.97
N GLY A 74 6.31 -18.12 20.40
CA GLY A 74 5.19 -18.67 21.16
C GLY A 74 4.15 -17.64 21.60
N TYR A 75 4.15 -16.44 21.00
CA TYR A 75 3.09 -15.46 21.24
C TYR A 75 1.89 -15.77 20.36
N ASP A 76 0.90 -16.43 20.95
CA ASP A 76 -0.29 -16.87 20.29
C ASP A 76 -1.06 -15.70 19.63
N VAL A 77 -1.38 -15.89 18.36
CA VAL A 77 -2.52 -15.23 17.73
C VAL A 77 -3.72 -16.16 17.99
N PRO A 78 -4.77 -15.70 18.67
CA PRO A 78 -5.93 -16.56 18.91
C PRO A 78 -6.36 -17.20 17.59
N ALA A 79 -6.39 -18.52 17.52
CA ALA A 79 -6.61 -19.28 16.29
C ALA A 79 -7.88 -18.83 15.54
N LEU A 80 -8.94 -18.51 16.28
CA LEU A 80 -10.17 -17.97 15.73
C LEU A 80 -9.95 -16.63 15.00
N ARG A 81 -9.11 -15.75 15.54
CA ARG A 81 -8.78 -14.45 14.94
C ARG A 81 -7.87 -14.59 13.73
N ALA A 82 -6.97 -15.56 13.75
CA ALA A 82 -6.08 -15.84 12.62
C ALA A 82 -6.84 -16.29 11.39
N VAL A 83 -7.88 -17.12 11.54
CA VAL A 83 -8.72 -17.62 10.44
C VAL A 83 -9.44 -16.47 9.70
N TYR A 84 -9.91 -15.45 10.43
CA TYR A 84 -10.58 -14.30 9.82
C TYR A 84 -9.58 -13.26 9.27
N LEU A 85 -8.48 -13.01 9.96
CA LEU A 85 -7.48 -12.02 9.54
C LEU A 85 -6.64 -12.47 8.34
N LEU A 86 -6.45 -13.79 8.15
CA LEU A 86 -5.59 -14.28 7.08
C LEU A 86 -6.12 -13.94 5.68
N PRO A 87 -7.40 -14.17 5.33
CA PRO A 87 -7.95 -13.74 4.04
C PRO A 87 -7.86 -12.22 3.83
N GLU A 88 -8.17 -11.44 4.87
CA GLU A 88 -8.07 -9.97 4.82
C GLU A 88 -6.64 -9.52 4.48
N CYS A 89 -5.65 -10.05 5.19
CA CYS A 89 -4.23 -9.75 4.92
C CYS A 89 -3.81 -10.20 3.52
N MET A 90 -4.25 -11.36 3.06
CA MET A 90 -3.91 -11.85 1.72
C MET A 90 -4.48 -10.97 0.61
N PHE A 91 -5.75 -10.58 0.69
CA PHE A 91 -6.34 -9.66 -0.28
C PHE A 91 -5.66 -8.29 -0.28
N LEU A 92 -5.32 -7.76 0.90
CA LEU A 92 -4.57 -6.51 1.01
C LEU A 92 -3.19 -6.62 0.37
N VAL A 93 -2.45 -7.69 0.64
CA VAL A 93 -1.13 -7.92 0.02
C VAL A 93 -1.25 -8.07 -1.49
N CYS A 94 -2.26 -8.78 -2.00
CA CYS A 94 -2.51 -8.87 -3.44
C CYS A 94 -2.78 -7.50 -4.06
N GLY A 95 -3.67 -6.70 -3.48
CA GLY A 95 -3.99 -5.35 -3.96
C GLY A 95 -2.77 -4.42 -3.94
N MET A 96 -2.03 -4.42 -2.84
CA MET A 96 -0.81 -3.61 -2.70
C MET A 96 0.28 -4.05 -3.69
N THR A 97 0.42 -5.36 -3.94
CA THR A 97 1.40 -5.88 -4.91
C THR A 97 1.05 -5.44 -6.33
N LEU A 98 -0.22 -5.51 -6.72
CA LEU A 98 -0.66 -5.06 -8.05
C LEU A 98 -0.46 -3.55 -8.23
N LEU A 99 -0.81 -2.74 -7.23
CA LEU A 99 -0.57 -1.29 -7.26
C LEU A 99 0.93 -0.97 -7.34
N TYR A 100 1.75 -1.70 -6.59
CA TYR A 100 3.20 -1.56 -6.61
C TYR A 100 3.80 -1.88 -7.97
N LEU A 101 3.43 -3.00 -8.58
CA LEU A 101 3.90 -3.39 -9.92
C LEU A 101 3.43 -2.38 -10.98
N THR A 102 2.20 -1.90 -10.86
CA THR A 102 1.67 -0.85 -11.76
C THR A 102 2.43 0.46 -11.61
N GLY A 103 2.75 0.86 -10.37
CA GLY A 103 3.56 2.05 -10.10
C GLY A 103 4.95 1.95 -10.69
N ILE A 104 5.62 0.80 -10.57
CA ILE A 104 6.93 0.57 -11.20
C ILE A 104 6.82 0.64 -12.72
N ALA A 105 5.80 0.00 -13.31
CA ALA A 105 5.60 0.04 -14.76
C ALA A 105 5.33 1.48 -15.25
N ASP A 106 4.57 2.26 -14.49
CA ASP A 106 4.31 3.67 -14.78
C ASP A 106 5.60 4.51 -14.74
N ASP A 107 6.43 4.31 -13.73
CA ASP A 107 7.71 5.01 -13.58
C ASP A 107 8.73 4.65 -14.68
N LEU A 108 8.73 3.40 -15.15
CA LEU A 108 9.70 2.90 -16.14
C LEU A 108 9.30 3.20 -17.59
N VAL A 109 8.06 2.90 -17.96
CA VAL A 109 7.61 2.94 -19.37
C VAL A 109 6.43 3.88 -19.60
N GLY A 110 5.79 4.37 -18.55
CA GLY A 110 4.56 5.15 -18.60
C GLY A 110 3.35 4.27 -18.93
N VAL A 111 2.39 4.22 -18.04
CA VAL A 111 1.14 3.45 -18.22
C VAL A 111 0.04 4.40 -18.67
N ARG A 112 -0.76 4.00 -19.67
CA ARG A 112 -1.90 4.79 -20.12
C ARG A 112 -2.90 4.98 -18.96
N TYR A 113 -3.46 6.18 -18.83
CA TYR A 113 -4.37 6.52 -17.73
C TYR A 113 -5.57 5.55 -17.58
N ARG A 114 -6.12 5.05 -18.70
CA ARG A 114 -7.22 4.06 -18.67
C ARG A 114 -6.80 2.74 -18.05
N GLN A 115 -5.62 2.24 -18.37
CA GLN A 115 -5.10 0.98 -17.82
C GLN A 115 -4.84 1.13 -16.32
N LYS A 116 -4.20 2.24 -15.93
CA LYS A 116 -3.96 2.58 -14.53
C LYS A 116 -5.26 2.62 -13.73
N PHE A 117 -6.29 3.29 -14.26
CA PHE A 117 -7.59 3.40 -13.62
C PHE A 117 -8.29 2.05 -13.44
N VAL A 118 -8.25 1.17 -14.46
CA VAL A 118 -8.82 -0.19 -14.37
C VAL A 118 -8.12 -1.00 -13.28
N ILE A 119 -6.78 -0.96 -13.23
CA ILE A 119 -6.02 -1.68 -12.20
C ILE A 119 -6.33 -1.14 -10.82
N GLN A 120 -6.47 0.17 -10.66
CA GLN A 120 -6.86 0.78 -9.38
C GLN A 120 -8.24 0.30 -8.91
N ILE A 121 -9.23 0.18 -9.82
CA ILE A 121 -10.54 -0.37 -9.49
C ILE A 121 -10.43 -1.83 -9.04
N ILE A 122 -9.66 -2.65 -9.75
CA ILE A 122 -9.44 -4.06 -9.38
C ILE A 122 -8.80 -4.15 -8.00
N CYS A 123 -7.75 -3.38 -7.73
CA CYS A 123 -7.08 -3.35 -6.44
C CYS A 123 -8.00 -2.85 -5.31
N ALA A 124 -8.78 -1.81 -5.58
CA ALA A 124 -9.74 -1.28 -4.62
C ALA A 124 -10.85 -2.28 -4.29
N SER A 125 -11.22 -3.16 -5.23
CA SER A 125 -12.23 -4.20 -5.00
C SER A 125 -11.76 -5.28 -4.02
N PHE A 126 -10.46 -5.43 -3.79
CA PHE A 126 -9.96 -6.36 -2.78
C PHE A 126 -10.28 -5.93 -1.35
N PHE A 127 -10.52 -4.64 -1.08
CA PHE A 127 -10.93 -4.19 0.24
C PHE A 127 -12.28 -4.76 0.67
N PRO A 128 -13.37 -4.57 -0.08
CA PRO A 128 -14.65 -5.19 0.27
C PRO A 128 -14.62 -6.72 0.21
N LEU A 129 -13.83 -7.33 -0.67
CA LEU A 129 -13.66 -8.80 -0.69
C LEU A 129 -12.93 -9.32 0.55
N ALA A 130 -12.04 -8.51 1.14
CA ALA A 130 -11.42 -8.79 2.43
C ALA A 130 -12.35 -8.54 3.63
N GLY A 131 -13.59 -8.11 3.42
CA GLY A 131 -14.48 -7.71 4.51
C GLY A 131 -14.26 -6.27 5.00
N LEU A 132 -13.29 -5.56 4.41
CA LEU A 132 -12.94 -4.19 4.78
C LEU A 132 -13.73 -3.20 3.93
N TRP A 133 -14.91 -2.82 4.38
CA TRP A 133 -15.75 -1.85 3.69
C TRP A 133 -16.45 -0.92 4.67
N ILE A 134 -16.86 0.26 4.21
CA ILE A 134 -17.50 1.27 5.01
C ILE A 134 -18.95 0.84 5.25
N ASN A 135 -19.22 0.34 6.44
CA ASN A 135 -20.54 -0.16 6.85
C ASN A 135 -21.28 0.78 7.78
N ASN A 136 -20.64 1.83 8.29
CA ASN A 136 -21.25 2.76 9.24
C ASN A 136 -20.64 4.16 9.10
N PHE A 137 -21.48 5.18 9.13
CA PHE A 137 -21.06 6.59 9.17
C PHE A 137 -21.12 7.20 10.58
N TYR A 138 -21.48 6.43 11.59
CA TYR A 138 -21.53 6.86 12.99
C TYR A 138 -22.35 8.13 13.24
N GLY A 139 -23.42 8.33 12.47
CA GLY A 139 -24.30 9.50 12.58
C GLY A 139 -23.88 10.70 11.73
N LEU A 140 -22.80 10.60 10.94
CA LEU A 140 -22.45 11.65 9.99
C LEU A 140 -23.58 11.82 8.95
N PHE A 141 -24.07 13.05 8.77
CA PHE A 141 -25.24 13.35 7.94
C PHE A 141 -26.54 12.60 8.35
N GLY A 142 -26.64 12.16 9.62
CA GLY A 142 -27.77 11.36 10.10
C GLY A 142 -27.77 9.91 9.63
N LEU A 143 -26.70 9.46 8.98
CA LEU A 143 -26.54 8.09 8.49
C LEU A 143 -25.75 7.26 9.50
N TYR A 144 -26.29 6.09 9.84
CA TYR A 144 -25.61 5.13 10.73
C TYR A 144 -25.14 3.93 9.93
N ALA A 145 -25.96 2.90 9.80
CA ALA A 145 -25.58 1.69 9.08
C ALA A 145 -25.79 1.83 7.57
N LEU A 146 -24.81 1.38 6.80
CA LEU A 146 -24.91 1.29 5.35
C LEU A 146 -25.16 -0.16 4.93
N PRO A 147 -26.10 -0.42 4.03
CA PRO A 147 -26.24 -1.74 3.42
C PRO A 147 -25.02 -2.05 2.53
N ALA A 148 -24.66 -3.32 2.43
CA ALA A 148 -23.46 -3.77 1.72
C ALA A 148 -23.43 -3.33 0.25
N TRP A 149 -24.58 -3.30 -0.42
CA TRP A 149 -24.70 -2.90 -1.82
C TRP A 149 -24.38 -1.41 -2.08
N ILE A 150 -24.40 -0.57 -1.04
CA ILE A 150 -23.94 0.84 -1.09
C ILE A 150 -22.51 0.92 -0.56
N GLY A 151 -22.25 0.34 0.61
CA GLY A 151 -20.99 0.48 1.31
C GLY A 151 -19.78 -0.10 0.56
N MET A 152 -19.97 -1.24 -0.11
CA MET A 152 -18.87 -1.84 -0.89
C MET A 152 -18.47 -1.00 -2.11
N PRO A 153 -19.37 -0.59 -3.01
CA PRO A 153 -19.04 0.31 -4.12
C PRO A 153 -18.51 1.67 -3.66
N PHE A 154 -19.04 2.20 -2.56
CA PHE A 154 -18.57 3.44 -1.99
C PHE A 154 -17.12 3.32 -1.49
N THR A 155 -16.76 2.20 -0.87
CA THR A 155 -15.38 1.90 -0.46
C THR A 155 -14.44 1.86 -1.65
N VAL A 156 -14.81 1.16 -2.73
CA VAL A 156 -14.03 1.11 -3.98
C VAL A 156 -13.81 2.50 -4.56
N LEU A 157 -14.89 3.29 -4.64
CA LEU A 157 -14.82 4.66 -5.15
C LEU A 157 -13.90 5.53 -4.30
N LEU A 158 -14.00 5.44 -2.97
CA LEU A 158 -13.16 6.20 -2.05
C LEU A 158 -11.68 5.82 -2.19
N VAL A 159 -11.36 4.52 -2.24
CA VAL A 159 -9.97 4.06 -2.41
C VAL A 159 -9.39 4.54 -3.73
N VAL A 160 -10.15 4.43 -4.83
CA VAL A 160 -9.71 4.93 -6.15
C VAL A 160 -9.53 6.44 -6.12
N PHE A 161 -10.46 7.17 -5.51
CA PHE A 161 -10.36 8.63 -5.36
C PHE A 161 -9.10 9.04 -4.61
N VAL A 162 -8.87 8.46 -3.43
CA VAL A 162 -7.67 8.75 -2.59
C VAL A 162 -6.39 8.41 -3.34
N THR A 163 -6.34 7.25 -4.00
CA THR A 163 -5.16 6.84 -4.78
C THR A 163 -4.84 7.83 -5.90
N ASN A 164 -5.85 8.36 -6.59
CA ASN A 164 -5.64 9.36 -7.65
C ASN A 164 -5.36 10.76 -7.09
N ALA A 165 -5.91 11.12 -5.93
CA ALA A 165 -5.66 12.42 -5.31
C ALA A 165 -4.22 12.55 -4.80
N ILE A 166 -3.59 11.44 -4.37
CA ILE A 166 -2.20 11.42 -3.88
C ILE A 166 -1.20 11.30 -5.05
N ASN A 167 -1.60 10.72 -6.15
CA ASN A 167 -0.76 10.49 -7.32
C ASN A 167 -0.71 11.72 -8.21
#